data_a8ce83d8b96dbd957c141553db9b51be
#
_entry.id   a8ce83d8b96dbd957c141553db9b51be
#
_cell.length_a   1.000
_cell.length_b   1.000
_cell.length_c   1.000
_cell.angle_alpha   90.00
_cell.angle_beta   90.00
_cell.angle_gamma   90.00
#
_symmetry.space_group_name_H-M   'P 1'
#
loop_
_entity.id
_entity.type
_entity.pdbx_description
1 polymer ?
#
loop_
_entity_poly.entity_id
_entity_poly.type
_entity_poly.pdbx_seq_one_letter_code
_entity_poly.pdbx_strand_id
1 'polypeptide(L)'
;MAKYLIGVVVFVVVATGAYYAWQALGTSLVPPPEEEEATTMSTYATTTFSVTYPSTYTVNDAYTYDEFKGKPIAGVKFTVPAAATEGTNLSSDTGISVEWLPRAKTCTGDIYILANVKAVSLMVGSTTYSVATTSGAAAGNLYEEQVYAISGSKPCTAVRYFIHSGNIGNFTQEGESSTREFDRTALLREFDEIRNSLLLSQ
;
A
#
# COMPACT_ATOMS: atom_id res chain seq x y z
N MET A 1 -26.24 43.76 54.77
CA MET A 1 -26.32 43.71 53.27
C MET A 1 -24.94 43.82 52.59
N ALA A 2 -24.01 44.67 53.02
CA ALA A 2 -22.68 44.82 52.37
C ALA A 2 -21.80 43.56 52.33
N LYS A 3 -21.87 42.72 53.41
CA LYS A 3 -21.06 41.49 53.46
C LYS A 3 -21.43 40.43 52.39
N TYR A 4 -22.69 40.36 51.97
CA TYR A 4 -23.14 39.45 50.90
C TYR A 4 -22.79 39.95 49.49
N LEU A 5 -22.74 41.26 49.28
CA LEU A 5 -22.37 41.88 48.04
C LEU A 5 -20.89 41.62 47.69
N ILE A 6 -20.00 41.69 48.68
CA ILE A 6 -18.57 41.41 48.51
C ILE A 6 -18.35 39.93 48.15
N GLY A 7 -19.08 39.00 48.82
CA GLY A 7 -18.98 37.56 48.49
C GLY A 7 -19.40 37.21 47.06
N VAL A 8 -20.47 37.83 46.55
CA VAL A 8 -20.96 37.61 45.18
C VAL A 8 -19.99 38.17 44.15
N VAL A 9 -19.40 39.35 44.36
CA VAL A 9 -18.42 39.94 43.45
C VAL A 9 -17.14 39.09 43.36
N VAL A 10 -16.63 38.61 44.50
CA VAL A 10 -15.44 37.73 44.52
C VAL A 10 -15.71 36.40 43.81
N PHE A 11 -16.90 35.83 44.00
CA PHE A 11 -17.27 34.57 43.33
C PHE A 11 -17.37 34.72 41.79
N VAL A 12 -17.94 35.82 41.30
CA VAL A 12 -18.04 36.12 39.88
C VAL A 12 -16.66 36.35 39.26
N VAL A 13 -15.74 37.03 39.92
CA VAL A 13 -14.37 37.27 39.43
C VAL A 13 -13.56 35.98 39.37
N VAL A 14 -13.71 35.10 40.37
CA VAL A 14 -13.01 33.80 40.38
C VAL A 14 -13.59 32.86 39.30
N ALA A 15 -14.92 32.83 39.13
CA ALA A 15 -15.56 31.99 38.13
C ALA A 15 -15.23 32.43 36.70
N THR A 16 -15.20 33.73 36.42
CA THR A 16 -14.80 34.27 35.11
C THR A 16 -13.32 34.06 34.84
N GLY A 17 -12.45 34.24 35.82
CA GLY A 17 -11.01 33.96 35.69
C GLY A 17 -10.73 32.50 35.41
N ALA A 18 -11.41 31.56 36.10
CA ALA A 18 -11.28 30.11 35.83
C ALA A 18 -11.79 29.72 34.45
N TYR A 19 -12.88 30.34 33.97
CA TYR A 19 -13.42 30.08 32.64
C TYR A 19 -12.46 30.52 31.54
N TYR A 20 -11.85 31.72 31.64
CA TYR A 20 -10.87 32.19 30.68
C TYR A 20 -9.54 31.39 30.72
N ALA A 21 -9.10 30.99 31.92
CA ALA A 21 -7.94 30.12 32.06
C ALA A 21 -8.18 28.75 31.46
N TRP A 22 -9.38 28.18 31.60
CA TRP A 22 -9.75 26.89 30.98
C TRP A 22 -9.83 27.00 29.46
N GLN A 23 -10.40 28.09 28.90
CA GLN A 23 -10.38 28.32 27.45
C GLN A 23 -8.95 28.49 26.90
N ALA A 24 -8.08 29.20 27.60
CA ALA A 24 -6.70 29.38 27.18
C ALA A 24 -5.85 28.10 27.24
N LEU A 25 -6.13 27.22 28.22
CA LEU A 25 -5.45 25.92 28.33
C LEU A 25 -6.06 24.85 27.43
N GLY A 26 -7.37 24.92 27.12
CA GLY A 26 -8.06 23.96 26.25
C GLY A 26 -7.69 24.06 24.79
N THR A 27 -7.21 25.22 24.33
CA THR A 27 -6.74 25.41 22.95
C THR A 27 -5.31 24.94 22.70
N SER A 28 -4.55 24.61 23.75
CA SER A 28 -3.15 24.18 23.64
C SER A 28 -2.95 22.66 23.54
N LEU A 29 -4.03 21.86 23.56
CA LEU A 29 -3.93 20.38 23.58
C LEU A 29 -4.37 19.70 22.27
N VAL A 30 -4.68 20.47 21.22
CA VAL A 30 -4.77 19.89 19.89
C VAL A 30 -3.36 19.83 19.34
N PRO A 31 -2.73 18.65 19.23
CA PRO A 31 -1.47 18.55 18.51
C PRO A 31 -1.68 19.15 17.12
N PRO A 32 -0.70 19.89 16.59
CA PRO A 32 -0.80 20.33 15.20
C PRO A 32 -1.12 19.12 14.33
N PRO A 33 -1.95 19.26 13.28
CA PRO A 33 -2.14 18.19 12.32
C PRO A 33 -0.73 17.69 11.94
N GLU A 34 -0.48 16.40 12.13
CA GLU A 34 0.73 15.76 11.65
C GLU A 34 0.79 16.10 10.16
N GLU A 35 1.74 16.95 9.75
CA GLU A 35 1.96 17.27 8.35
C GLU A 35 2.25 15.91 7.70
N GLU A 36 1.27 15.36 6.95
CA GLU A 36 1.52 14.19 6.09
C GLU A 36 2.70 14.58 5.19
N GLU A 37 3.87 14.04 5.49
CA GLU A 37 5.06 14.25 4.65
C GLU A 37 4.68 13.83 3.24
N ALA A 38 4.61 14.79 2.33
CA ALA A 38 4.22 14.56 0.95
C ALA A 38 5.17 13.49 0.37
N THR A 39 4.64 12.30 0.10
CA THR A 39 5.41 11.19 -0.44
C THR A 39 6.05 11.64 -1.75
N THR A 40 7.38 11.72 -1.77
CA THR A 40 8.11 12.06 -2.99
C THR A 40 7.96 10.92 -3.99
N MET A 41 7.57 11.26 -5.24
CA MET A 41 7.38 10.29 -6.31
C MET A 41 8.59 10.28 -7.25
N SER A 42 8.93 9.09 -7.74
CA SER A 42 9.94 8.84 -8.78
C SER A 42 9.29 8.20 -9.99
N THR A 43 9.92 8.34 -11.17
CA THR A 43 9.45 7.70 -12.40
C THR A 43 10.50 6.72 -12.90
N TYR A 44 10.08 5.49 -13.16
CA TYR A 44 10.87 4.51 -13.89
C TYR A 44 10.38 4.46 -15.33
N ALA A 45 11.29 4.57 -16.29
CA ALA A 45 10.94 4.58 -17.71
C ALA A 45 11.88 3.68 -18.51
N THR A 46 11.28 2.98 -19.46
CA THR A 46 11.96 2.16 -20.49
C THR A 46 11.51 2.63 -21.88
N THR A 47 11.95 1.96 -22.91
CA THR A 47 11.44 2.20 -24.28
C THR A 47 10.00 1.71 -24.48
N THR A 48 9.46 0.89 -23.58
CA THR A 48 8.16 0.24 -23.73
C THR A 48 7.10 0.73 -22.74
N PHE A 49 7.50 1.26 -21.61
CA PHE A 49 6.57 1.80 -20.61
C PHE A 49 7.24 2.80 -19.67
N SER A 50 6.43 3.58 -18.99
CA SER A 50 6.83 4.35 -17.81
C SER A 50 5.83 4.14 -16.68
N VAL A 51 6.32 4.22 -15.43
CA VAL A 51 5.51 4.08 -14.22
C VAL A 51 6.04 5.00 -13.13
N THR A 52 5.14 5.62 -12.38
CA THR A 52 5.46 6.47 -11.24
C THR A 52 5.22 5.71 -9.94
N TYR A 53 6.16 5.83 -9.00
CA TYR A 53 6.15 5.08 -7.74
C TYR A 53 6.75 5.93 -6.61
N PRO A 54 6.45 5.65 -5.34
CA PRO A 54 7.08 6.35 -4.22
C PRO A 54 8.59 6.15 -4.22
N SER A 55 9.37 7.23 -4.10
CA SER A 55 10.85 7.18 -4.15
C SER A 55 11.49 6.35 -3.04
N THR A 56 10.71 5.98 -2.02
CA THR A 56 11.12 5.09 -0.93
C THR A 56 11.15 3.61 -1.30
N TYR A 57 10.53 3.23 -2.44
CA TYR A 57 10.55 1.85 -2.92
C TYR A 57 11.90 1.48 -3.52
N THR A 58 12.31 0.23 -3.31
CA THR A 58 13.51 -0.32 -3.94
C THR A 58 13.16 -0.89 -5.31
N VAL A 59 13.90 -0.47 -6.36
CA VAL A 59 13.69 -0.94 -7.73
C VAL A 59 14.67 -2.05 -8.07
N ASN A 60 14.15 -3.17 -8.60
CA ASN A 60 14.92 -4.25 -9.21
C ASN A 60 14.54 -4.35 -10.69
N ASP A 61 15.37 -3.82 -11.58
CA ASP A 61 15.18 -3.80 -13.02
C ASP A 61 15.62 -5.09 -13.74
N ALA A 62 16.29 -5.98 -13.01
CA ALA A 62 16.66 -7.32 -13.46
C ALA A 62 15.71 -8.40 -12.88
N TYR A 63 14.52 -8.00 -12.42
CA TYR A 63 13.55 -8.92 -11.83
C TYR A 63 13.04 -9.95 -12.82
N THR A 64 12.94 -11.18 -12.36
CA THR A 64 12.23 -12.27 -13.04
C THR A 64 11.30 -12.97 -12.06
N TYR A 65 10.07 -13.23 -12.48
CA TYR A 65 9.16 -14.13 -11.79
C TYR A 65 9.45 -15.56 -12.29
N ASP A 66 9.95 -16.43 -11.43
CA ASP A 66 10.54 -17.74 -11.77
C ASP A 66 9.72 -18.96 -11.31
N GLU A 67 8.51 -18.76 -10.79
CA GLU A 67 7.62 -19.84 -10.37
C GLU A 67 7.24 -20.79 -11.52
N PHE A 68 7.27 -20.31 -12.76
CA PHE A 68 7.06 -21.17 -13.95
C PHE A 68 8.37 -21.89 -14.33
N LYS A 69 8.48 -23.15 -13.92
CA LYS A 69 9.67 -23.97 -14.15
C LYS A 69 10.19 -23.87 -15.59
N GLY A 70 11.38 -23.29 -15.76
CA GLY A 70 12.05 -23.12 -17.07
C GLY A 70 11.42 -22.08 -18.00
N LYS A 71 10.49 -21.25 -17.49
CA LYS A 71 9.82 -20.19 -18.27
C LYS A 71 9.68 -18.92 -17.41
N PRO A 72 10.79 -18.32 -16.96
CA PRO A 72 10.74 -17.11 -16.16
C PRO A 72 10.06 -15.97 -16.94
N ILE A 73 9.33 -15.14 -16.23
CA ILE A 73 8.71 -13.93 -16.77
C ILE A 73 9.59 -12.75 -16.40
N ALA A 74 10.08 -12.02 -17.40
CA ALA A 74 10.88 -10.82 -17.16
C ALA A 74 10.01 -9.66 -16.70
N GLY A 75 10.55 -8.82 -15.82
CA GLY A 75 9.86 -7.67 -15.26
C GLY A 75 10.77 -6.69 -14.56
N VAL A 76 10.15 -5.68 -13.99
CA VAL A 76 10.75 -4.74 -13.02
C VAL A 76 9.92 -4.81 -11.75
N LYS A 77 10.57 -4.97 -10.59
CA LYS A 77 9.89 -5.03 -9.28
C LYS A 77 10.20 -3.79 -8.45
N PHE A 78 9.18 -3.25 -7.84
CA PHE A 78 9.21 -2.17 -6.87
C PHE A 78 8.82 -2.77 -5.51
N THR A 79 9.78 -2.88 -4.62
CA THR A 79 9.60 -3.50 -3.30
C THR A 79 9.29 -2.43 -2.27
N VAL A 80 8.33 -2.67 -1.40
CA VAL A 80 7.95 -1.75 -0.32
C VAL A 80 9.16 -1.36 0.55
N PRO A 81 9.19 -0.13 1.10
CA PRO A 81 10.29 0.31 1.97
C PRO A 81 10.30 -0.47 3.30
N ALA A 82 11.46 -0.55 3.93
CA ALA A 82 11.61 -1.21 5.24
C ALA A 82 10.65 -0.62 6.30
N ALA A 83 10.39 0.68 6.25
CA ALA A 83 9.46 1.35 7.17
C ALA A 83 8.02 0.81 7.08
N ALA A 84 7.59 0.30 5.92
CA ALA A 84 6.26 -0.31 5.77
C ALA A 84 6.14 -1.68 6.47
N THR A 85 7.26 -2.35 6.69
CA THR A 85 7.31 -3.68 7.31
C THR A 85 7.64 -3.61 8.81
N GLU A 86 8.26 -2.52 9.26
CA GLU A 86 8.68 -2.36 10.65
C GLU A 86 7.49 -2.39 11.62
N GLY A 87 7.57 -3.27 12.62
CA GLY A 87 6.52 -3.44 13.64
C GLY A 87 5.20 -4.01 13.09
N THR A 88 5.20 -4.54 11.85
CA THR A 88 4.05 -5.20 11.24
C THR A 88 4.35 -6.65 10.85
N ASN A 89 3.32 -7.42 10.50
CA ASN A 89 3.47 -8.76 9.93
C ASN A 89 3.73 -8.77 8.42
N LEU A 90 3.88 -7.61 7.76
CA LEU A 90 4.21 -7.52 6.34
C LEU A 90 5.66 -7.95 6.10
N SER A 91 5.90 -8.77 5.08
CA SER A 91 7.24 -9.22 4.71
C SER A 91 7.92 -8.26 3.73
N SER A 92 9.24 -8.16 3.85
CA SER A 92 10.06 -7.20 3.10
C SER A 92 10.19 -7.49 1.61
N ASP A 93 9.73 -8.63 1.13
CA ASP A 93 9.68 -9.00 -0.28
C ASP A 93 8.33 -8.65 -0.95
N THR A 94 7.39 -8.08 -0.18
CA THR A 94 6.14 -7.53 -0.71
C THR A 94 6.44 -6.40 -1.69
N GLY A 95 5.66 -6.35 -2.78
CA GLY A 95 5.87 -5.30 -3.78
C GLY A 95 4.94 -5.43 -4.99
N ILE A 96 5.16 -4.55 -5.93
CA ILE A 96 4.48 -4.49 -7.21
C ILE A 96 5.50 -4.68 -8.33
N SER A 97 5.14 -5.42 -9.39
CA SER A 97 6.00 -5.58 -10.57
C SER A 97 5.25 -5.26 -11.85
N VAL A 98 5.99 -4.75 -12.83
CA VAL A 98 5.54 -4.66 -14.22
C VAL A 98 6.26 -5.77 -14.99
N GLU A 99 5.49 -6.69 -15.56
CA GLU A 99 5.98 -7.91 -16.20
C GLU A 99 5.51 -7.96 -17.65
N TRP A 100 6.27 -8.66 -18.52
CA TRP A 100 5.90 -8.79 -19.93
C TRP A 100 6.17 -10.17 -20.50
N LEU A 101 5.23 -10.60 -21.37
CA LEU A 101 5.29 -11.85 -22.11
C LEU A 101 5.26 -11.55 -23.62
N PRO A 102 6.44 -11.45 -24.30
CA PRO A 102 6.51 -11.02 -25.70
C PRO A 102 5.80 -11.95 -26.69
N ARG A 103 5.68 -13.23 -26.36
CA ARG A 103 5.12 -14.26 -27.23
C ARG A 103 3.71 -14.71 -26.84
N ALA A 104 3.07 -14.02 -25.89
CA ALA A 104 1.71 -14.35 -25.52
C ALA A 104 0.74 -14.11 -26.68
N LYS A 105 -0.10 -15.10 -26.97
CA LYS A 105 -1.13 -15.00 -28.04
C LYS A 105 -2.31 -14.14 -27.56
N THR A 106 -2.66 -14.27 -26.29
CA THR A 106 -3.69 -13.50 -25.58
C THR A 106 -3.07 -12.86 -24.35
N CYS A 107 -3.51 -11.66 -24.02
CA CYS A 107 -3.02 -10.94 -22.84
C CYS A 107 -4.08 -11.04 -21.74
N THR A 108 -3.95 -12.03 -20.85
CA THR A 108 -4.87 -12.32 -19.76
C THR A 108 -4.11 -12.56 -18.46
N GLY A 109 -4.73 -12.22 -17.31
CA GLY A 109 -4.06 -12.29 -16.01
C GLY A 109 -3.69 -13.72 -15.58
N ASP A 110 -4.49 -14.71 -15.98
CA ASP A 110 -4.28 -16.11 -15.63
C ASP A 110 -2.99 -16.72 -16.22
N ILE A 111 -2.49 -16.21 -17.35
CA ILE A 111 -1.22 -16.70 -17.91
C ILE A 111 0.02 -16.30 -17.11
N TYR A 112 -0.14 -15.39 -16.17
CA TYR A 112 0.89 -14.91 -15.24
C TYR A 112 0.87 -15.61 -13.88
N ILE A 113 -0.14 -16.42 -13.59
CA ILE A 113 -0.32 -17.12 -12.33
C ILE A 113 -0.17 -18.63 -12.54
N LEU A 114 0.60 -19.28 -11.67
CA LEU A 114 0.81 -20.73 -11.76
C LEU A 114 -0.44 -21.51 -11.37
N ALA A 115 -1.25 -20.98 -10.44
CA ALA A 115 -2.49 -21.63 -10.02
C ALA A 115 -3.52 -21.65 -11.15
N ASN A 116 -4.34 -22.69 -11.20
CA ASN A 116 -5.44 -22.79 -12.18
C ASN A 116 -6.60 -21.87 -11.76
N VAL A 117 -6.48 -20.60 -12.10
CA VAL A 117 -7.45 -19.54 -11.80
C VAL A 117 -8.09 -19.03 -13.09
N LYS A 118 -9.25 -18.39 -12.96
CA LYS A 118 -9.97 -17.80 -14.07
C LYS A 118 -9.86 -16.29 -14.03
N ALA A 119 -9.36 -15.70 -15.11
CA ALA A 119 -9.30 -14.25 -15.21
C ALA A 119 -10.70 -13.65 -15.43
N VAL A 120 -10.91 -12.45 -14.89
CA VAL A 120 -12.10 -11.62 -15.08
C VAL A 120 -11.73 -10.30 -15.73
N SER A 121 -12.66 -9.71 -16.48
CA SER A 121 -12.44 -8.39 -17.09
C SER A 121 -12.75 -7.29 -16.08
N LEU A 122 -11.87 -6.28 -16.00
CA LEU A 122 -12.03 -5.08 -15.17
C LEU A 122 -11.69 -3.84 -16.00
N MET A 123 -12.56 -2.85 -16.01
CA MET A 123 -12.29 -1.55 -16.63
C MET A 123 -11.94 -0.52 -15.55
N VAL A 124 -10.80 0.15 -15.71
CA VAL A 124 -10.37 1.26 -14.85
C VAL A 124 -10.01 2.44 -15.75
N GLY A 125 -10.79 3.51 -15.66
CA GLY A 125 -10.69 4.61 -16.62
C GLY A 125 -10.90 4.13 -18.06
N SER A 126 -9.94 4.37 -18.94
CA SER A 126 -9.96 3.91 -20.34
C SER A 126 -9.24 2.56 -20.56
N THR A 127 -8.63 2.00 -19.53
CA THR A 127 -7.84 0.76 -19.64
C THR A 127 -8.69 -0.44 -19.24
N THR A 128 -8.72 -1.45 -20.10
CA THR A 128 -9.33 -2.75 -19.79
C THR A 128 -8.25 -3.72 -19.34
N TYR A 129 -8.41 -4.27 -18.15
CA TYR A 129 -7.55 -5.30 -17.58
C TYR A 129 -8.24 -6.67 -17.62
N SER A 130 -7.44 -7.71 -17.82
CA SER A 130 -7.78 -9.08 -17.49
C SER A 130 -7.14 -9.39 -16.13
N VAL A 131 -7.95 -9.60 -15.10
CA VAL A 131 -7.49 -9.73 -13.72
C VAL A 131 -7.59 -11.17 -13.25
N ALA A 132 -6.51 -11.70 -12.70
CA ALA A 132 -6.48 -13.00 -12.04
C ALA A 132 -5.90 -12.84 -10.63
N THR A 133 -6.44 -13.57 -9.67
CA THR A 133 -6.01 -13.54 -8.28
C THR A 133 -5.82 -14.94 -7.73
N THR A 134 -4.83 -15.09 -6.86
CA THR A 134 -4.63 -16.31 -6.08
C THR A 134 -4.15 -15.96 -4.69
N SER A 135 -4.39 -16.85 -3.73
CA SER A 135 -3.86 -16.75 -2.40
C SER A 135 -3.44 -18.13 -1.90
N GLY A 136 -2.47 -18.16 -1.01
CA GLY A 136 -1.96 -19.38 -0.42
C GLY A 136 -1.40 -19.14 0.97
N ALA A 137 -1.12 -20.24 1.68
CA ALA A 137 -0.46 -20.20 2.97
C ALA A 137 0.56 -21.33 3.05
N ALA A 138 1.75 -21.03 3.55
CA ALA A 138 2.80 -22.03 3.77
C ALA A 138 3.70 -21.62 4.94
N ALA A 139 4.06 -22.57 5.79
CA ALA A 139 5.03 -22.40 6.89
C ALA A 139 4.75 -21.16 7.77
N GLY A 140 3.48 -20.86 8.04
CA GLY A 140 3.09 -19.71 8.87
C GLY A 140 3.04 -18.37 8.14
N ASN A 141 3.23 -18.37 6.83
CA ASN A 141 3.11 -17.18 5.98
C ASN A 141 1.84 -17.23 5.12
N LEU A 142 1.39 -16.05 4.71
CA LEU A 142 0.29 -15.82 3.79
C LEU A 142 0.82 -15.15 2.53
N TYR A 143 0.38 -15.59 1.38
CA TYR A 143 0.77 -15.08 0.07
C TYR A 143 -0.47 -14.70 -0.72
N GLU A 144 -0.48 -13.50 -1.28
CA GLU A 144 -1.52 -13.05 -2.21
C GLU A 144 -0.87 -12.56 -3.49
N GLU A 145 -1.43 -12.97 -4.63
CA GLU A 145 -1.07 -12.44 -5.92
C GLU A 145 -2.31 -11.91 -6.64
N GLN A 146 -2.22 -10.69 -7.16
CA GLN A 146 -3.23 -10.10 -8.02
C GLN A 146 -2.55 -9.61 -9.29
N VAL A 147 -2.92 -10.15 -10.43
CA VAL A 147 -2.31 -9.80 -11.72
C VAL A 147 -3.32 -9.08 -12.58
N TYR A 148 -2.93 -7.91 -13.04
CA TYR A 148 -3.70 -7.02 -13.92
C TYR A 148 -3.03 -6.98 -15.29
N ALA A 149 -3.39 -7.89 -16.20
CA ALA A 149 -2.86 -7.88 -17.57
C ALA A 149 -3.62 -6.86 -18.42
N ILE A 150 -2.90 -5.98 -19.11
CA ILE A 150 -3.49 -4.96 -19.99
C ILE A 150 -3.99 -5.62 -21.24
N SER A 151 -5.31 -5.70 -21.40
CA SER A 151 -5.93 -6.39 -22.54
C SER A 151 -5.48 -5.79 -23.87
N GLY A 152 -4.96 -6.64 -24.76
CA GLY A 152 -4.53 -6.24 -26.09
C GLY A 152 -3.13 -5.61 -26.17
N SER A 153 -2.41 -5.42 -25.08
CA SER A 153 -1.03 -4.89 -25.11
C SER A 153 -0.07 -5.83 -25.85
N LYS A 154 0.92 -5.24 -26.50
CA LYS A 154 1.99 -5.96 -27.23
C LYS A 154 3.32 -5.26 -27.00
N PRO A 155 4.27 -5.92 -26.28
CA PRO A 155 4.15 -7.23 -25.63
C PRO A 155 2.99 -7.28 -24.64
N CYS A 156 2.48 -8.48 -24.35
CA CYS A 156 1.51 -8.63 -23.29
C CYS A 156 2.16 -8.16 -21.98
N THR A 157 1.62 -7.10 -21.40
CA THR A 157 2.15 -6.44 -20.19
C THR A 157 1.15 -6.57 -19.07
N ALA A 158 1.64 -6.90 -17.88
CA ALA A 158 0.83 -7.03 -16.69
C ALA A 158 1.48 -6.35 -15.49
N VAL A 159 0.66 -5.92 -14.56
CA VAL A 159 1.07 -5.48 -13.24
C VAL A 159 0.69 -6.56 -12.23
N ARG A 160 1.67 -7.05 -11.46
CA ARG A 160 1.45 -7.99 -10.37
C ARG A 160 1.60 -7.29 -9.03
N TYR A 161 0.62 -7.47 -8.14
CA TYR A 161 0.74 -7.21 -6.71
C TYR A 161 1.13 -8.53 -6.06
N PHE A 162 2.25 -8.54 -5.37
CA PHE A 162 2.70 -9.66 -4.54
C PHE A 162 2.72 -9.20 -3.10
N ILE A 163 1.85 -9.78 -2.28
CA ILE A 163 1.73 -9.47 -0.86
C ILE A 163 2.09 -10.72 -0.08
N HIS A 164 3.19 -10.63 0.67
CA HIS A 164 3.63 -11.67 1.58
C HIS A 164 3.55 -11.14 3.01
N SER A 165 2.93 -11.90 3.89
CA SER A 165 2.81 -11.54 5.30
C SER A 165 2.92 -12.77 6.19
N GLY A 166 3.41 -12.59 7.41
CA GLY A 166 3.30 -13.61 8.43
C GLY A 166 1.84 -13.73 8.91
N ASN A 167 1.42 -14.93 9.27
CA ASN A 167 0.12 -15.10 9.94
C ASN A 167 0.18 -14.39 11.30
N ILE A 168 -0.66 -13.37 11.50
CA ILE A 168 -0.65 -12.56 12.71
C ILE A 168 -0.81 -13.40 14.00
N GLY A 169 -1.52 -14.51 13.93
CA GLY A 169 -1.66 -15.45 15.04
C GLY A 169 -0.34 -16.05 15.54
N ASN A 170 0.74 -16.02 14.74
CA ASN A 170 2.06 -16.51 15.16
C ASN A 170 2.80 -15.48 16.06
N PHE A 171 2.33 -14.22 16.12
CA PHE A 171 2.97 -13.11 16.84
C PHE A 171 2.26 -12.75 18.15
N THR A 172 1.25 -13.52 18.56
CA THR A 172 0.41 -13.21 19.75
C THR A 172 0.93 -13.86 21.05
N GLN A 173 2.16 -14.34 21.11
CA GLN A 173 2.72 -14.93 22.34
C GLN A 173 3.10 -13.85 23.36
N GLU A 174 2.72 -14.05 24.63
CA GLU A 174 3.02 -13.15 25.74
C GLU A 174 4.55 -12.94 25.85
N GLY A 175 4.99 -11.68 25.70
CA GLY A 175 6.38 -11.26 25.92
C GLY A 175 7.17 -10.88 24.67
N GLU A 176 6.65 -11.03 23.47
CA GLU A 176 7.29 -10.56 22.25
C GLU A 176 6.70 -9.21 21.77
N SER A 177 7.56 -8.41 21.14
CA SER A 177 7.25 -7.09 20.57
C SER A 177 5.89 -7.11 19.85
N SER A 178 5.08 -6.10 20.11
CA SER A 178 3.70 -5.96 19.60
C SER A 178 3.67 -5.81 18.08
N THR A 179 3.91 -6.92 17.35
CA THR A 179 3.71 -6.95 15.90
C THR A 179 2.23 -6.73 15.62
N ARG A 180 1.92 -5.68 14.86
CA ARG A 180 0.57 -5.36 14.42
C ARG A 180 0.30 -5.93 13.04
N GLU A 181 -0.96 -6.11 12.70
CA GLU A 181 -1.35 -6.40 11.33
C GLU A 181 -1.09 -5.17 10.45
N PHE A 182 -0.52 -5.37 9.26
CA PHE A 182 -0.30 -4.29 8.31
C PHE A 182 -1.63 -3.79 7.73
N ASP A 183 -1.68 -2.51 7.34
CA ASP A 183 -2.86 -1.93 6.69
C ASP A 183 -2.92 -2.37 5.22
N ARG A 184 -3.62 -3.49 4.98
CA ARG A 184 -3.83 -4.04 3.63
C ARG A 184 -4.56 -3.07 2.71
N THR A 185 -5.49 -2.26 3.25
CA THR A 185 -6.28 -1.32 2.44
C THR A 185 -5.40 -0.17 1.96
N ALA A 186 -4.56 0.39 2.83
CA ALA A 186 -3.61 1.43 2.47
C ALA A 186 -2.59 0.90 1.44
N LEU A 187 -2.04 -0.31 1.64
CA LEU A 187 -1.10 -0.93 0.71
C LEU A 187 -1.71 -1.14 -0.69
N LEU A 188 -2.94 -1.67 -0.76
CA LEU A 188 -3.61 -1.87 -2.06
C LEU A 188 -3.92 -0.55 -2.77
N ARG A 189 -4.30 0.49 -2.03
CA ARG A 189 -4.51 1.83 -2.60
C ARG A 189 -3.22 2.37 -3.23
N GLU A 190 -2.09 2.23 -2.54
CA GLU A 190 -0.79 2.65 -3.04
C GLU A 190 -0.37 1.87 -4.28
N PHE A 191 -0.57 0.54 -4.29
CA PHE A 191 -0.34 -0.28 -5.48
C PHE A 191 -1.26 0.09 -6.64
N ASP A 192 -2.51 0.44 -6.37
CA ASP A 192 -3.45 0.92 -7.37
C ASP A 192 -3.01 2.25 -7.98
N GLU A 193 -2.46 3.17 -7.18
CA GLU A 193 -1.90 4.44 -7.67
C GLU A 193 -0.70 4.19 -8.59
N ILE A 194 0.22 3.30 -8.21
CA ILE A 194 1.36 2.91 -9.05
C ILE A 194 0.86 2.26 -10.36
N ARG A 195 -0.06 1.28 -10.29
CA ARG A 195 -0.62 0.64 -11.49
C ARG A 195 -1.31 1.64 -12.42
N ASN A 196 -2.08 2.57 -11.86
CA ASN A 196 -2.83 3.56 -12.63
C ASN A 196 -1.91 4.60 -13.29
N SER A 197 -0.67 4.76 -12.82
CA SER A 197 0.34 5.62 -13.44
C SER A 197 1.05 4.97 -14.63
N LEU A 198 0.85 3.66 -14.85
CA LEU A 198 1.53 2.93 -15.93
C LEU A 198 1.07 3.41 -17.30
N LEU A 199 2.02 3.88 -18.09
CA LEU A 199 1.83 4.30 -19.47
C LEU A 199 2.65 3.38 -20.38
N LEU A 200 2.00 2.75 -21.35
CA LEU A 200 2.70 1.99 -22.40
C LEU A 200 3.14 2.94 -23.52
N SER A 201 4.41 2.82 -23.94
CA SER A 201 4.90 3.52 -25.14
C SER A 201 4.26 2.92 -26.39
N GLN A 202 3.78 3.76 -27.29
CA GLN A 202 3.18 3.35 -28.57
C GLN A 202 4.25 3.10 -29.63
#